data_64ab370fc6581e91d47ed7a4503db0b4
#
_entry.id   64ab370fc6581e91d47ed7a4503db0b4
#
_cell.length_a   1.000
_cell.length_b   1.000
_cell.length_c   1.000
_cell.angle_alpha   90.00
_cell.angle_beta   90.00
_cell.angle_gamma   90.00
#
_symmetry.space_group_name_H-M   'P 1'
#
loop_
_entity.id
_entity.type
_entity.pdbx_description
1 polymer ?
#
loop_
_entity_poly.entity_id
_entity_poly.type
_entity_poly.pdbx_seq_one_letter_code
_entity_poly.pdbx_strand_id
1 'polypeptide(L)'
;MTRGFGLSAGAGYYHGHGLGNDYLVFEAVKDQLGECWEVTPATVRRVCQRGKGLGSDGLLVLLARDPEDGVYEVRGFNPDGSEFERSGNGLRVLASHLTRQGLVGTEPFRVRSGACILTLVAHETSVRGLHDVSVEMGQASVGLHEIGGNPVRLDAEGRAVHETLGPIEFTPVSIGNPHAVIFPSRPMDFQTAEIGPFLEHHAAFELGVNVQIAEVLAPDTLKIRVWERGVGRTTASGTSACASAVAGVATQRLQPGSVTVEMEGGKLSVSVTEALEVVLRGPVEEVSQGRLTRDFLVGLRGALGSTFGLASTE
;
A
#
# COMPACT_ATOMS: atom_id res chain seq x y z
N MET A 1 -25.17 -10.10 3.16
CA MET A 1 -25.38 -9.49 4.51
C MET A 1 -24.34 -10.09 5.43
N THR A 2 -23.15 -9.51 5.47
CA THR A 2 -22.09 -9.88 6.41
C THR A 2 -22.43 -9.31 7.79
N ARG A 3 -22.68 -10.18 8.75
CA ARG A 3 -22.86 -9.81 10.15
C ARG A 3 -21.59 -9.09 10.60
N GLY A 4 -21.74 -7.79 10.91
CA GLY A 4 -20.69 -7.00 11.53
C GLY A 4 -20.43 -7.53 12.94
N PHE A 5 -19.50 -8.46 13.07
CA PHE A 5 -18.84 -8.65 14.35
C PHE A 5 -17.95 -7.42 14.55
N GLY A 6 -18.24 -6.59 15.53
CA GLY A 6 -17.45 -5.43 15.89
C GLY A 6 -16.00 -5.90 16.10
N LEU A 7 -15.09 -5.48 15.23
CA LEU A 7 -13.66 -5.74 15.40
C LEU A 7 -13.15 -4.80 16.48
N SER A 8 -12.61 -5.36 17.57
CA SER A 8 -11.96 -4.59 18.62
C SER A 8 -10.45 -4.81 18.58
N ALA A 9 -9.69 -3.72 18.63
CA ALA A 9 -8.24 -3.73 18.75
C ALA A 9 -7.79 -3.35 20.16
N GLY A 10 -6.68 -3.93 20.61
CA GLY A 10 -6.03 -3.58 21.87
C GLY A 10 -5.42 -2.18 21.86
N ALA A 11 -5.01 -1.70 23.02
CA ALA A 11 -4.36 -0.40 23.16
C ALA A 11 -2.90 -0.38 22.69
N GLY A 12 -2.21 -1.54 22.65
CA GLY A 12 -0.84 -1.65 22.21
C GLY A 12 -0.72 -1.45 20.70
N TYR A 13 0.31 -0.75 20.28
CA TYR A 13 0.62 -0.56 18.84
C TYR A 13 2.10 -0.75 18.55
N TYR A 14 2.38 -1.17 17.32
CA TYR A 14 3.67 -1.10 16.65
C TYR A 14 3.57 -0.08 15.52
N HIS A 15 4.61 0.73 15.32
CA HIS A 15 4.70 1.73 14.27
C HIS A 15 5.99 1.56 13.51
N GLY A 16 5.89 1.40 12.20
CA GLY A 16 7.03 1.28 11.30
C GLY A 16 6.71 1.87 9.93
N HIS A 17 7.72 2.04 9.11
CA HIS A 17 7.56 2.50 7.75
C HIS A 17 8.43 1.75 6.74
N GLY A 18 7.93 1.65 5.51
CA GLY A 18 8.71 1.27 4.34
C GLY A 18 8.94 2.50 3.46
N LEU A 19 10.16 3.06 3.50
CA LEU A 19 10.55 4.23 2.69
C LEU A 19 9.66 5.47 2.90
N GLY A 20 9.28 5.75 4.15
CA GLY A 20 8.49 6.92 4.52
C GLY A 20 6.97 6.70 4.49
N ASN A 21 6.47 5.62 3.90
CA ASN A 21 5.07 5.24 3.99
C ASN A 21 4.84 4.41 5.24
N ASP A 22 4.19 4.99 6.25
CA ASP A 22 4.13 4.48 7.61
C ASP A 22 2.79 3.83 7.97
N TYR A 23 2.89 2.75 8.75
CA TYR A 23 1.74 1.98 9.21
C TYR A 23 1.79 1.72 10.70
N LEU A 24 0.59 1.75 11.30
CA LEU A 24 0.36 1.26 12.65
C LEU A 24 -0.14 -0.18 12.58
N VAL A 25 0.38 -1.04 13.45
CA VAL A 25 -0.13 -2.40 13.63
C VAL A 25 -0.70 -2.52 15.04
N PHE A 26 -1.95 -2.93 15.12
CA PHE A 26 -2.65 -3.30 16.35
C PHE A 26 -2.98 -4.78 16.33
N GLU A 27 -3.18 -5.37 17.49
CA GLU A 27 -3.67 -6.75 17.62
C GLU A 27 -5.14 -6.73 18.01
N ALA A 28 -5.93 -7.59 17.37
CA ALA A 28 -7.33 -7.79 17.76
C ALA A 28 -7.40 -8.43 19.15
N VAL A 29 -8.37 -7.98 19.93
CA VAL A 29 -8.65 -8.54 21.24
C VAL A 29 -10.11 -8.98 21.30
N LYS A 30 -10.33 -10.16 21.89
CA LYS A 30 -11.69 -10.65 22.21
C LYS A 30 -12.05 -10.07 23.57
N ASP A 31 -12.57 -8.82 23.54
CA ASP A 31 -13.07 -8.12 24.69
C ASP A 31 -12.08 -8.03 25.86
N GLN A 32 -11.92 -6.90 26.51
CA GLN A 32 -12.08 -6.84 27.95
C GLN A 32 -11.39 -5.65 28.61
N LEU A 33 -11.98 -5.18 29.67
CA LEU A 33 -11.42 -4.34 30.72
C LEU A 33 -11.04 -2.89 30.37
N GLY A 34 -11.64 -2.33 29.30
CA GLY A 34 -11.43 -0.90 29.00
C GLY A 34 -10.13 -0.55 28.32
N GLU A 35 -9.35 -1.54 27.88
CA GLU A 35 -8.08 -1.37 27.16
C GLU A 35 -8.16 -1.72 25.67
N CYS A 36 -9.36 -1.69 25.10
CA CYS A 36 -9.62 -1.92 23.68
C CYS A 36 -10.49 -0.82 23.10
N TRP A 37 -10.51 -0.73 21.77
CA TRP A 37 -11.34 0.20 21.00
C TRP A 37 -11.96 -0.51 19.80
N GLU A 38 -13.14 -0.08 19.39
CA GLU A 38 -13.83 -0.62 18.23
C GLU A 38 -13.24 -0.02 16.95
N VAL A 39 -12.89 -0.88 16.00
CA VAL A 39 -12.32 -0.50 14.72
C VAL A 39 -13.46 -0.15 13.77
N THR A 40 -13.70 1.13 13.62
CA THR A 40 -14.70 1.72 12.72
C THR A 40 -14.03 2.76 11.83
N PRO A 41 -14.64 3.17 10.72
CA PRO A 41 -14.10 4.25 9.89
C PRO A 41 -13.81 5.54 10.70
N ALA A 42 -14.64 5.85 11.68
CA ALA A 42 -14.46 7.04 12.52
C ALA A 42 -13.28 6.93 13.46
N THR A 43 -13.10 5.78 14.13
CA THR A 43 -11.99 5.54 15.05
C THR A 43 -10.66 5.38 14.31
N VAL A 44 -10.66 4.74 13.16
CA VAL A 44 -9.48 4.66 12.27
C VAL A 44 -9.03 6.06 11.85
N ARG A 45 -9.94 6.90 11.33
CA ARG A 45 -9.62 8.31 11.01
C ARG A 45 -9.01 9.04 12.20
N ARG A 46 -9.57 8.85 13.39
CA ARG A 46 -9.09 9.51 14.60
C ARG A 46 -7.69 9.04 15.00
N VAL A 47 -7.41 7.74 14.90
CA VAL A 47 -6.08 7.16 15.21
C VAL A 47 -5.05 7.58 14.19
N CYS A 48 -5.37 7.51 12.88
CA CYS A 48 -4.44 7.85 11.80
C CYS A 48 -4.23 9.37 11.62
N GLN A 49 -5.06 10.22 12.24
CA GLN A 49 -4.96 11.66 12.09
C GLN A 49 -3.67 12.20 12.68
N ARG A 50 -2.78 12.76 11.83
CA ARG A 50 -1.55 13.42 12.27
C ARG A 50 -1.89 14.67 13.11
N GLY A 51 -1.24 14.81 14.25
CA GLY A 51 -1.44 15.94 15.17
C GLY A 51 -2.59 15.79 16.19
N LYS A 52 -3.54 14.85 15.99
CA LYS A 52 -4.60 14.58 16.96
C LYS A 52 -4.72 13.11 17.35
N GLY A 53 -4.17 12.20 16.56
CA GLY A 53 -4.02 10.77 16.82
C GLY A 53 -2.55 10.40 16.90
N LEU A 54 -2.23 9.15 16.64
CA LEU A 54 -0.85 8.69 16.45
C LEU A 54 -0.29 9.21 15.12
N GLY A 55 -1.14 9.30 14.09
CA GLY A 55 -0.76 9.70 12.75
C GLY A 55 -0.12 8.54 11.97
N SER A 56 -0.66 8.21 10.80
CA SER A 56 -0.07 7.23 9.88
C SER A 56 -0.74 7.27 8.51
N ASP A 57 -0.08 6.67 7.52
CA ASP A 57 -0.61 6.48 6.16
C ASP A 57 -1.51 5.24 6.06
N GLY A 58 -1.60 4.45 7.12
CA GLY A 58 -2.50 3.32 7.20
C GLY A 58 -2.41 2.60 8.53
N LEU A 59 -3.37 1.69 8.74
CA LEU A 59 -3.50 0.92 9.97
C LEU A 59 -3.79 -0.53 9.62
N LEU A 60 -3.11 -1.44 10.30
CA LEU A 60 -3.33 -2.88 10.20
C LEU A 60 -3.84 -3.39 11.55
N VAL A 61 -4.77 -4.31 11.51
CA VAL A 61 -5.23 -5.06 12.69
C VAL A 61 -4.95 -6.54 12.44
N LEU A 62 -3.99 -7.09 13.18
CA LEU A 62 -3.71 -8.51 13.22
C LEU A 62 -4.83 -9.20 14.01
N LEU A 63 -5.60 -10.06 13.35
CA LEU A 63 -6.77 -10.71 13.94
C LEU A 63 -6.41 -11.94 14.74
N ALA A 64 -5.72 -12.87 14.12
CA ALA A 64 -5.33 -14.14 14.71
C ALA A 64 -4.27 -14.83 13.82
N ARG A 65 -3.67 -15.87 14.37
CA ARG A 65 -3.02 -16.92 13.59
C ARG A 65 -3.97 -18.11 13.56
N ASP A 66 -4.32 -18.56 12.36
CA ASP A 66 -5.11 -19.77 12.21
C ASP A 66 -4.30 -20.97 12.74
N PRO A 67 -4.82 -21.74 13.73
CA PRO A 67 -4.10 -22.85 14.32
C PRO A 67 -3.96 -24.06 13.37
N GLU A 68 -4.82 -24.18 12.36
CA GLU A 68 -4.84 -25.33 11.45
C GLU A 68 -3.86 -25.14 10.29
N ASP A 69 -3.88 -23.98 9.64
CA ASP A 69 -3.06 -23.71 8.46
C ASP A 69 -1.87 -22.77 8.72
N GLY A 70 -1.78 -22.19 9.92
CA GLY A 70 -0.71 -21.31 10.33
C GLY A 70 -0.72 -19.94 9.67
N VAL A 71 -1.80 -19.55 8.99
CA VAL A 71 -1.96 -18.27 8.31
C VAL A 71 -2.28 -17.17 9.31
N TYR A 72 -1.58 -16.05 9.23
CA TYR A 72 -1.91 -14.84 9.99
C TYR A 72 -3.01 -14.07 9.26
N GLU A 73 -4.10 -13.76 9.94
CA GLU A 73 -5.19 -12.96 9.39
C GLU A 73 -5.03 -11.49 9.76
N VAL A 74 -5.16 -10.61 8.77
CA VAL A 74 -5.04 -9.17 8.96
C VAL A 74 -6.12 -8.41 8.20
N ARG A 75 -6.56 -7.29 8.77
CA ARG A 75 -7.36 -6.28 8.07
C ARG A 75 -6.58 -4.99 7.98
N GLY A 76 -6.62 -4.35 6.80
CA GLY A 76 -5.92 -3.10 6.53
C GLY A 76 -6.87 -1.95 6.26
N PHE A 77 -6.55 -0.77 6.78
CA PHE A 77 -7.40 0.41 6.69
C PHE A 77 -6.59 1.62 6.23
N ASN A 78 -7.14 2.37 5.29
CA ASN A 78 -6.64 3.67 4.88
C ASN A 78 -6.90 4.74 5.98
N PRO A 79 -6.22 5.89 5.96
CA PRO A 79 -6.44 6.95 6.95
C PRO A 79 -7.86 7.52 6.97
N ASP A 80 -8.62 7.40 5.87
CA ASP A 80 -10.02 7.80 5.76
C ASP A 80 -11.00 6.78 6.39
N GLY A 81 -10.48 5.63 6.84
CA GLY A 81 -11.24 4.55 7.44
C GLY A 81 -11.82 3.54 6.45
N SER A 82 -11.57 3.68 5.15
CA SER A 82 -11.88 2.66 4.17
C SER A 82 -10.93 1.47 4.33
N GLU A 83 -11.44 0.26 4.05
CA GLU A 83 -10.63 -0.95 4.11
C GLU A 83 -9.94 -1.18 2.77
N PHE A 84 -8.69 -1.63 2.80
CA PHE A 84 -7.97 -2.08 1.62
C PHE A 84 -7.63 -3.58 1.72
N GLU A 85 -7.53 -4.24 0.57
CA GLU A 85 -7.21 -5.66 0.53
C GLU A 85 -5.70 -5.93 0.54
N ARG A 86 -4.88 -5.01 -0.01
CA ARG A 86 -3.45 -5.23 -0.17
C ARG A 86 -2.64 -3.94 -0.05
N SER A 87 -1.57 -4.00 0.74
CA SER A 87 -0.53 -2.98 0.79
C SER A 87 0.83 -3.65 0.95
N GLY A 88 1.72 -3.52 -0.04
CA GLY A 88 3.07 -4.07 0.05
C GLY A 88 3.88 -3.46 1.20
N ASN A 89 3.71 -2.17 1.50
CA ASN A 89 4.35 -1.52 2.63
C ASN A 89 3.74 -1.98 3.97
N GLY A 90 2.41 -1.99 4.08
CA GLY A 90 1.73 -2.45 5.27
C GLY A 90 2.08 -3.90 5.63
N LEU A 91 2.11 -4.80 4.64
CA LEU A 91 2.48 -6.20 4.86
C LEU A 91 3.94 -6.36 5.31
N ARG A 92 4.87 -5.55 4.80
CA ARG A 92 6.25 -5.55 5.26
C ARG A 92 6.35 -5.04 6.70
N VAL A 93 5.61 -3.99 7.07
CA VAL A 93 5.53 -3.48 8.45
C VAL A 93 4.91 -4.53 9.38
N LEU A 94 3.88 -5.26 8.94
CA LEU A 94 3.33 -6.40 9.69
C LEU A 94 4.39 -7.50 9.92
N ALA A 95 5.13 -7.87 8.87
CA ALA A 95 6.20 -8.88 8.99
C ALA A 95 7.27 -8.44 9.99
N SER A 96 7.66 -7.17 9.97
CA SER A 96 8.59 -6.58 10.95
C SER A 96 8.05 -6.70 12.38
N HIS A 97 6.77 -6.40 12.60
CA HIS A 97 6.11 -6.59 13.90
C HIS A 97 6.13 -8.05 14.35
N LEU A 98 5.74 -8.99 13.48
CA LEU A 98 5.74 -10.42 13.79
C LEU A 98 7.16 -10.96 14.11
N THR A 99 8.16 -10.51 13.36
CA THR A 99 9.57 -10.83 13.63
C THR A 99 10.01 -10.29 14.99
N ARG A 100 9.65 -9.05 15.30
CA ARG A 100 9.96 -8.41 16.59
C ARG A 100 9.36 -9.15 17.77
N GLN A 101 8.17 -9.73 17.60
CA GLN A 101 7.49 -10.54 18.61
C GLN A 101 8.03 -11.99 18.70
N GLY A 102 8.96 -12.38 17.83
CA GLY A 102 9.46 -13.75 17.74
C GLY A 102 8.42 -14.77 17.24
N LEU A 103 7.36 -14.30 16.59
CA LEU A 103 6.29 -15.13 16.03
C LEU A 103 6.65 -15.73 14.68
N VAL A 104 7.55 -15.08 13.94
CA VAL A 104 8.12 -15.57 12.68
C VAL A 104 9.64 -15.41 12.69
N GLY A 105 10.32 -16.31 11.96
CA GLY A 105 11.76 -16.27 11.71
C GLY A 105 12.02 -15.92 10.23
N THR A 106 13.10 -16.50 9.69
CA THR A 106 13.50 -16.34 8.28
C THR A 106 12.78 -17.30 7.33
N GLU A 107 12.02 -18.25 7.86
CA GLU A 107 11.23 -19.16 7.04
C GLU A 107 10.01 -18.43 6.45
N PRO A 108 9.55 -18.83 5.25
CA PRO A 108 8.34 -18.29 4.66
C PRO A 108 7.11 -18.49 5.57
N PHE A 109 6.30 -17.46 5.70
CA PHE A 109 5.03 -17.51 6.41
C PHE A 109 3.91 -16.87 5.60
N ARG A 110 2.66 -17.20 5.91
CA ARG A 110 1.50 -16.77 5.13
C ARG A 110 0.65 -15.76 5.89
N VAL A 111 0.16 -14.77 5.15
CA VAL A 111 -0.74 -13.74 5.67
C VAL A 111 -1.98 -13.67 4.78
N ARG A 112 -3.16 -13.72 5.38
CA ARG A 112 -4.44 -13.49 4.70
C ARG A 112 -4.86 -12.03 4.90
N SER A 113 -5.01 -11.31 3.78
CA SER A 113 -5.53 -9.95 3.75
C SER A 113 -6.69 -9.89 2.74
N GLY A 114 -7.91 -9.69 3.24
CA GLY A 114 -9.11 -9.84 2.43
C GLY A 114 -9.24 -11.25 1.83
N ALA A 115 -9.44 -11.35 0.52
CA ALA A 115 -9.53 -12.61 -0.21
C ALA A 115 -8.16 -13.23 -0.57
N CYS A 116 -7.05 -12.50 -0.38
CA CYS A 116 -5.73 -12.91 -0.80
C CYS A 116 -4.95 -13.57 0.34
N ILE A 117 -4.24 -14.67 0.03
CA ILE A 117 -3.20 -15.24 0.89
C ILE A 117 -1.86 -14.95 0.21
N LEU A 118 -0.96 -14.31 0.93
CA LEU A 118 0.34 -13.89 0.44
C LEU A 118 1.43 -14.55 1.27
N THR A 119 2.54 -14.92 0.62
CA THR A 119 3.74 -15.44 1.29
C THR A 119 4.70 -14.29 1.56
N LEU A 120 5.22 -14.24 2.78
CA LEU A 120 6.21 -13.27 3.22
C LEU A 120 7.45 -13.98 3.74
N VAL A 121 8.59 -13.33 3.58
CA VAL A 121 9.87 -13.77 4.14
C VAL A 121 10.54 -12.59 4.82
N ALA A 122 10.86 -12.72 6.10
CA ALA A 122 11.71 -11.78 6.81
C ALA A 122 13.18 -12.23 6.65
N HIS A 123 14.03 -11.38 6.08
CA HIS A 123 15.44 -11.68 5.87
C HIS A 123 16.29 -11.21 7.06
N GLU A 124 17.39 -11.88 7.30
CA GLU A 124 18.36 -11.43 8.28
C GLU A 124 18.95 -10.07 7.90
N THR A 125 19.13 -9.22 8.89
CA THR A 125 19.79 -7.92 8.75
C THR A 125 20.73 -7.70 9.93
N SER A 126 21.89 -7.11 9.66
CA SER A 126 22.86 -6.73 10.70
C SER A 126 22.55 -5.37 11.33
N VAL A 127 21.60 -4.62 10.75
CA VAL A 127 21.24 -3.27 11.21
C VAL A 127 20.09 -3.37 12.19
N ARG A 128 20.33 -2.97 13.43
CA ARG A 128 19.31 -2.98 14.49
C ARG A 128 18.18 -2.00 14.15
N GLY A 129 16.93 -2.46 14.30
CA GLY A 129 15.74 -1.65 14.02
C GLY A 129 15.37 -1.58 12.53
N LEU A 130 16.19 -2.17 11.66
CA LEU A 130 15.89 -2.33 10.25
C LEU A 130 15.53 -3.79 9.97
N HIS A 131 14.43 -4.01 9.29
CA HIS A 131 14.02 -5.32 8.79
C HIS A 131 14.03 -5.28 7.26
N ASP A 132 14.35 -6.41 6.63
CA ASP A 132 14.27 -6.56 5.18
C ASP A 132 13.27 -7.67 4.88
N VAL A 133 12.24 -7.35 4.11
CA VAL A 133 11.08 -8.24 3.94
C VAL A 133 10.74 -8.39 2.47
N SER A 134 10.56 -9.66 2.05
CA SER A 134 9.96 -10.00 0.77
C SER A 134 8.47 -10.33 0.92
N VAL A 135 7.68 -9.93 -0.08
CA VAL A 135 6.26 -10.24 -0.21
C VAL A 135 6.02 -10.80 -1.62
N GLU A 136 5.47 -12.01 -1.72
CA GLU A 136 4.98 -12.55 -2.99
C GLU A 136 3.70 -11.80 -3.35
N MET A 137 3.78 -10.93 -4.35
CA MET A 137 2.66 -10.10 -4.79
C MET A 137 1.69 -10.84 -5.71
N GLY A 138 2.01 -12.10 -6.08
CA GLY A 138 1.24 -12.91 -7.02
C GLY A 138 1.56 -12.55 -8.48
N GLN A 139 0.71 -13.03 -9.38
CA GLN A 139 0.85 -12.81 -10.82
C GLN A 139 0.22 -11.47 -11.22
N ALA A 140 0.98 -10.66 -11.93
CA ALA A 140 0.47 -9.43 -12.54
C ALA A 140 -0.21 -9.73 -13.88
N SER A 141 -1.10 -8.86 -14.31
CA SER A 141 -1.68 -8.89 -15.65
C SER A 141 -1.46 -7.55 -16.36
N VAL A 142 -1.33 -7.61 -17.70
CA VAL A 142 -1.09 -6.46 -18.55
C VAL A 142 -2.19 -6.36 -19.59
N GLY A 143 -2.83 -5.22 -19.67
CA GLY A 143 -3.91 -4.96 -20.60
C GLY A 143 -4.91 -3.96 -20.07
N LEU A 144 -5.53 -3.21 -20.96
CA LEU A 144 -6.50 -2.18 -20.59
C LEU A 144 -7.72 -2.75 -19.84
N HIS A 145 -8.19 -3.92 -20.27
CA HIS A 145 -9.30 -4.64 -19.62
C HIS A 145 -8.96 -5.04 -18.18
N GLU A 146 -7.71 -5.44 -17.92
CA GLU A 146 -7.24 -5.89 -16.61
C GLU A 146 -7.27 -4.80 -15.53
N ILE A 147 -7.29 -3.55 -15.97
CA ILE A 147 -7.38 -2.37 -15.09
C ILE A 147 -8.76 -1.70 -15.15
N GLY A 148 -9.75 -2.36 -15.78
CA GLY A 148 -11.09 -1.79 -15.93
C GLY A 148 -11.16 -0.58 -16.87
N GLY A 149 -10.22 -0.48 -17.82
CA GLY A 149 -10.16 0.65 -18.74
C GLY A 149 -11.14 0.52 -19.90
N ASN A 150 -11.70 1.66 -20.34
CA ASN A 150 -12.64 1.75 -21.45
C ASN A 150 -11.93 2.25 -22.72
N PRO A 151 -11.71 1.39 -23.74
CA PRO A 151 -10.97 1.77 -24.96
C PRO A 151 -11.70 2.84 -25.80
N VAL A 152 -13.02 2.96 -25.71
CA VAL A 152 -13.80 3.96 -26.45
C VAL A 152 -13.46 5.40 -26.04
N ARG A 153 -12.83 5.57 -24.88
CA ARG A 153 -12.42 6.87 -24.33
C ARG A 153 -10.96 7.23 -24.65
N LEU A 154 -10.27 6.39 -25.41
CA LEU A 154 -8.89 6.59 -25.86
C LEU A 154 -8.88 6.89 -27.37
N ASP A 155 -7.75 7.36 -27.89
CA ASP A 155 -7.57 7.52 -29.33
C ASP A 155 -7.47 6.17 -30.07
N ALA A 156 -7.31 6.21 -31.40
CA ALA A 156 -7.25 5.00 -32.21
C ALA A 156 -6.04 4.10 -31.91
N GLU A 157 -5.00 4.66 -31.32
CA GLU A 157 -3.79 3.98 -30.89
C GLU A 157 -3.81 3.56 -29.42
N GLY A 158 -4.94 3.80 -28.71
CA GLY A 158 -5.11 3.43 -27.30
C GLY A 158 -4.45 4.39 -26.31
N ARG A 159 -4.22 5.66 -26.68
CA ARG A 159 -3.58 6.67 -25.86
C ARG A 159 -4.60 7.64 -25.28
N ALA A 160 -4.30 8.17 -24.10
CA ALA A 160 -5.06 9.28 -23.52
C ALA A 160 -4.56 10.61 -24.10
N VAL A 161 -5.49 11.47 -24.58
CA VAL A 161 -5.10 12.74 -25.22
C VAL A 161 -5.21 13.89 -24.23
N HIS A 162 -4.06 14.42 -23.82
CA HIS A 162 -3.99 15.61 -22.97
C HIS A 162 -3.98 16.88 -23.85
N GLU A 163 -4.69 17.93 -23.43
CA GLU A 163 -4.85 19.16 -24.22
C GLU A 163 -3.52 19.83 -24.61
N THR A 164 -2.57 19.87 -23.70
CA THR A 164 -1.27 20.57 -23.89
C THR A 164 -0.12 19.61 -24.18
N LEU A 165 -0.12 18.39 -23.60
CA LEU A 165 0.95 17.41 -23.75
C LEU A 165 0.75 16.49 -24.96
N GLY A 166 -0.44 16.52 -25.56
CA GLY A 166 -0.81 15.63 -26.67
C GLY A 166 -1.08 14.20 -26.20
N PRO A 167 -0.89 13.21 -27.10
CA PRO A 167 -1.18 11.81 -26.81
C PRO A 167 -0.17 11.22 -25.80
N ILE A 168 -0.71 10.65 -24.71
CA ILE A 168 0.05 9.98 -23.67
C ILE A 168 -0.09 8.48 -23.83
N GLU A 169 1.01 7.82 -24.19
CA GLU A 169 1.12 6.37 -24.23
C GLU A 169 1.41 5.82 -22.83
N PHE A 170 0.72 4.76 -22.46
CA PHE A 170 0.90 4.09 -21.17
C PHE A 170 0.77 2.58 -21.30
N THR A 171 1.40 1.85 -20.39
CA THR A 171 1.25 0.41 -20.24
C THR A 171 0.31 0.14 -19.08
N PRO A 172 -0.88 -0.44 -19.33
CA PRO A 172 -1.83 -0.79 -18.28
C PRO A 172 -1.39 -2.06 -17.56
N VAL A 173 -1.23 -2.01 -16.24
CA VAL A 173 -0.81 -3.13 -15.39
C VAL A 173 -1.73 -3.27 -14.19
N SER A 174 -2.17 -4.48 -13.90
CA SER A 174 -2.84 -4.86 -12.65
C SER A 174 -1.91 -5.70 -11.79
N ILE A 175 -1.74 -5.28 -10.54
CA ILE A 175 -1.08 -6.04 -9.47
C ILE A 175 -2.04 -6.20 -8.29
N GLY A 176 -3.35 -6.41 -8.62
CA GLY A 176 -4.47 -6.39 -7.70
C GLY A 176 -5.13 -5.02 -7.55
N ASN A 177 -4.51 -3.98 -8.09
CA ASN A 177 -5.04 -2.64 -8.28
C ASN A 177 -4.56 -2.07 -9.63
N PRO A 178 -5.28 -1.07 -10.21
CA PRO A 178 -4.99 -0.57 -11.55
C PRO A 178 -3.83 0.41 -11.57
N HIS A 179 -2.93 0.25 -12.54
CA HIS A 179 -1.78 1.12 -12.81
C HIS A 179 -1.66 1.47 -14.28
N ALA A 180 -1.32 2.73 -14.58
CA ALA A 180 -0.92 3.22 -15.89
C ALA A 180 0.56 3.65 -15.82
N VAL A 181 1.43 2.86 -16.44
CA VAL A 181 2.89 3.10 -16.43
C VAL A 181 3.31 3.76 -17.73
N ILE A 182 3.97 4.91 -17.63
CA ILE A 182 4.43 5.72 -18.74
C ILE A 182 5.94 5.63 -18.81
N PHE A 183 6.46 5.28 -20.00
CA PHE A 183 7.88 5.38 -20.33
C PHE A 183 8.06 6.56 -21.32
N PRO A 184 8.47 7.75 -20.85
CA PRO A 184 8.58 8.92 -21.70
C PRO A 184 9.66 8.73 -22.76
N SER A 185 9.40 9.19 -24.00
CA SER A 185 10.34 9.10 -25.11
C SER A 185 11.53 10.07 -25.01
N ARG A 186 11.45 11.03 -24.09
CA ARG A 186 12.53 11.97 -23.76
C ARG A 186 12.72 12.00 -22.25
N PRO A 187 13.97 12.24 -21.75
CA PRO A 187 14.16 12.56 -20.34
C PRO A 187 13.27 13.76 -20.03
N MET A 188 12.18 13.54 -19.34
CA MET A 188 11.27 14.61 -18.94
C MET A 188 11.60 14.99 -17.53
N ASP A 189 11.57 16.28 -17.24
CA ASP A 189 11.21 16.75 -15.91
C ASP A 189 9.86 16.13 -15.61
N PHE A 190 9.86 15.18 -14.66
CA PHE A 190 8.74 14.30 -14.35
C PHE A 190 7.47 15.12 -14.07
N GLN A 191 6.63 15.32 -15.08
CA GLN A 191 5.37 16.08 -15.01
C GLN A 191 4.30 15.30 -14.27
N THR A 192 4.68 14.59 -13.21
CA THR A 192 3.75 13.76 -12.42
C THR A 192 2.58 14.58 -11.89
N ALA A 193 2.81 15.84 -11.56
CA ALA A 193 1.76 16.76 -11.07
C ALA A 193 0.75 17.16 -12.14
N GLU A 194 1.07 17.01 -13.42
CA GLU A 194 0.18 17.31 -14.56
C GLU A 194 -0.45 16.03 -15.11
N ILE A 195 0.37 15.00 -15.37
CA ILE A 195 -0.07 13.72 -15.94
C ILE A 195 -0.83 12.87 -14.92
N GLY A 196 -0.40 12.88 -13.66
CA GLY A 196 -0.99 12.09 -12.60
C GLY A 196 -2.50 12.32 -12.45
N PRO A 197 -2.94 13.54 -12.09
CA PRO A 197 -4.37 13.85 -11.93
C PRO A 197 -5.14 13.72 -13.25
N PHE A 198 -4.51 14.01 -14.39
CA PHE A 198 -5.16 13.85 -15.68
C PHE A 198 -5.54 12.40 -15.95
N LEU A 199 -4.61 11.45 -15.80
CA LEU A 199 -4.90 10.03 -16.03
C LEU A 199 -5.76 9.44 -14.92
N GLU A 200 -5.54 9.79 -13.65
CA GLU A 200 -6.37 9.32 -12.55
C GLU A 200 -7.86 9.58 -12.79
N HIS A 201 -8.19 10.78 -13.32
CA HIS A 201 -9.57 11.20 -13.56
C HIS A 201 -10.01 11.09 -15.04
N HIS A 202 -9.20 10.47 -15.89
CA HIS A 202 -9.51 10.31 -17.29
C HIS A 202 -10.74 9.41 -17.49
N ALA A 203 -11.62 9.78 -18.41
CA ALA A 203 -12.88 9.07 -18.68
C ALA A 203 -12.72 7.60 -19.09
N ALA A 204 -11.52 7.16 -19.44
CA ALA A 204 -11.20 5.75 -19.67
C ALA A 204 -11.12 4.93 -18.36
N PHE A 205 -10.98 5.56 -17.20
CA PHE A 205 -10.79 4.90 -15.91
C PHE A 205 -11.86 5.36 -14.91
N GLU A 206 -13.04 4.75 -14.94
CA GLU A 206 -14.18 5.16 -14.10
C GLU A 206 -13.89 5.14 -12.60
N LEU A 207 -13.06 4.20 -12.17
CA LEU A 207 -12.65 4.05 -10.75
C LEU A 207 -11.29 4.69 -10.46
N GLY A 208 -10.75 5.44 -11.43
CA GLY A 208 -9.40 6.01 -11.35
C GLY A 208 -8.29 4.98 -11.48
N VAL A 209 -7.05 5.45 -11.67
CA VAL A 209 -5.86 4.64 -11.88
C VAL A 209 -4.66 5.23 -11.14
N ASN A 210 -3.75 4.39 -10.64
CA ASN A 210 -2.45 4.84 -10.16
C ASN A 210 -1.54 5.11 -11.36
N VAL A 211 -0.76 6.17 -11.32
CA VAL A 211 0.07 6.60 -12.46
C VAL A 211 1.55 6.59 -12.07
N GLN A 212 2.38 5.98 -12.91
CA GLN A 212 3.82 5.97 -12.75
C GLN A 212 4.49 6.52 -14.01
N ILE A 213 5.45 7.43 -13.82
CA ILE A 213 6.36 7.85 -14.89
C ILE A 213 7.69 7.14 -14.61
N ALA A 214 8.10 6.26 -15.51
CA ALA A 214 9.21 5.35 -15.36
C ALA A 214 10.33 5.64 -16.38
N GLU A 215 11.56 5.68 -15.91
CA GLU A 215 12.77 5.82 -16.72
C GLU A 215 13.67 4.62 -16.48
N VAL A 216 14.15 3.97 -17.57
CA VAL A 216 15.13 2.90 -17.50
C VAL A 216 16.51 3.53 -17.37
N LEU A 217 17.17 3.32 -16.22
CA LEU A 217 18.51 3.83 -15.96
C LEU A 217 19.58 2.81 -16.34
N ALA A 218 19.29 1.52 -16.19
CA ALA A 218 20.17 0.40 -16.50
C ALA A 218 19.32 -0.84 -16.84
N PRO A 219 19.90 -1.93 -17.36
CA PRO A 219 19.15 -3.15 -17.71
C PRO A 219 18.35 -3.76 -16.56
N ASP A 220 18.69 -3.44 -15.32
CA ASP A 220 18.08 -3.93 -14.08
C ASP A 220 17.64 -2.80 -13.13
N THR A 221 17.56 -1.56 -13.62
CA THR A 221 17.29 -0.39 -12.77
C THR A 221 16.29 0.55 -13.41
N LEU A 222 15.20 0.81 -12.69
CA LEU A 222 14.18 1.82 -13.01
C LEU A 222 14.24 2.97 -12.01
N LYS A 223 13.95 4.16 -12.49
CA LYS A 223 13.61 5.31 -11.66
C LYS A 223 12.16 5.69 -11.95
N ILE A 224 11.35 5.85 -10.90
CA ILE A 224 9.94 6.18 -11.05
C ILE A 224 9.51 7.40 -10.24
N ARG A 225 8.47 8.06 -10.73
CA ARG A 225 7.65 9.01 -10.00
C ARG A 225 6.25 8.45 -9.89
N VAL A 226 5.64 8.66 -8.73
CA VAL A 226 4.38 8.02 -8.36
C VAL A 226 3.30 9.06 -8.11
N TRP A 227 2.14 8.78 -8.67
CA TRP A 227 0.87 9.41 -8.34
C TRP A 227 -0.12 8.33 -7.96
N GLU A 228 -0.53 8.28 -6.70
CA GLU A 228 -1.44 7.26 -6.21
C GLU A 228 -2.89 7.75 -6.25
N ARG A 229 -3.76 6.90 -6.75
CA ARG A 229 -5.20 7.13 -6.85
C ARG A 229 -5.80 7.49 -5.48
N GLY A 230 -6.48 8.63 -5.40
CA GLY A 230 -7.12 9.14 -4.18
C GLY A 230 -6.15 9.77 -3.16
N VAL A 231 -4.84 9.72 -3.42
CA VAL A 231 -3.81 10.26 -2.52
C VAL A 231 -3.02 11.39 -3.18
N GLY A 232 -2.71 11.23 -4.48
CA GLY A 232 -1.87 12.16 -5.22
C GLY A 232 -0.41 11.72 -5.26
N ARG A 233 0.52 12.69 -5.35
CA ARG A 233 1.96 12.42 -5.40
C ARG A 233 2.46 11.84 -4.09
N THR A 234 3.09 10.68 -4.16
CA THR A 234 3.75 10.01 -3.04
C THR A 234 5.23 9.76 -3.33
N THR A 235 6.03 9.63 -2.28
CA THR A 235 7.48 9.44 -2.41
C THR A 235 7.87 7.98 -2.59
N ALA A 236 7.00 7.04 -2.21
CA ALA A 236 7.23 5.60 -2.34
C ALA A 236 5.90 4.83 -2.35
N SER A 237 5.83 3.81 -3.21
CA SER A 237 4.68 2.89 -3.31
C SER A 237 5.16 1.52 -3.78
N GLY A 238 4.84 0.49 -3.00
CA GLY A 238 5.22 -0.89 -3.32
C GLY A 238 4.56 -1.43 -4.58
N THR A 239 3.25 -1.23 -4.73
CA THR A 239 2.50 -1.68 -5.91
C THR A 239 2.89 -0.90 -7.16
N SER A 240 3.19 0.39 -7.03
CA SER A 240 3.72 1.21 -8.14
C SER A 240 5.10 0.73 -8.61
N ALA A 241 5.98 0.34 -7.68
CA ALA A 241 7.26 -0.26 -8.02
C ALA A 241 7.08 -1.58 -8.78
N CYS A 242 6.19 -2.46 -8.29
CA CYS A 242 5.86 -3.72 -8.95
C CYS A 242 5.29 -3.50 -10.36
N ALA A 243 4.29 -2.64 -10.50
CA ALA A 243 3.66 -2.34 -11.78
C ALA A 243 4.66 -1.78 -12.80
N SER A 244 5.58 -0.91 -12.35
CA SER A 244 6.61 -0.34 -13.23
C SER A 244 7.62 -1.38 -13.71
N ALA A 245 8.06 -2.29 -12.84
CA ALA A 245 8.94 -3.40 -13.21
C ALA A 245 8.24 -4.36 -14.19
N VAL A 246 6.97 -4.72 -13.92
CA VAL A 246 6.15 -5.55 -14.81
C VAL A 246 5.99 -4.89 -16.18
N ALA A 247 5.64 -3.61 -16.23
CA ALA A 247 5.52 -2.86 -17.48
C ALA A 247 6.85 -2.85 -18.27
N GLY A 248 7.98 -2.69 -17.57
CA GLY A 248 9.31 -2.75 -18.18
C GLY A 248 9.59 -4.10 -18.82
N VAL A 249 9.27 -5.20 -18.14
CA VAL A 249 9.45 -6.58 -18.66
C VAL A 249 8.47 -6.84 -19.81
N ALA A 250 7.18 -6.53 -19.63
CA ALA A 250 6.15 -6.79 -20.64
C ALA A 250 6.38 -6.01 -21.95
N THR A 251 6.98 -4.82 -21.86
CA THR A 251 7.34 -4.00 -23.04
C THR A 251 8.78 -4.24 -23.53
N GLN A 252 9.47 -5.28 -23.02
CA GLN A 252 10.84 -5.66 -23.37
C GLN A 252 11.89 -4.55 -23.16
N ARG A 253 11.60 -3.60 -22.29
CA ARG A 253 12.54 -2.56 -21.84
C ARG A 253 13.51 -3.10 -20.79
N LEU A 254 13.07 -4.11 -20.05
CA LEU A 254 13.83 -4.86 -19.06
C LEU A 254 13.75 -6.36 -19.36
N GLN A 255 14.74 -7.10 -18.88
CA GLN A 255 14.69 -8.56 -18.89
C GLN A 255 13.98 -9.06 -17.62
N PRO A 256 13.31 -10.23 -17.68
CA PRO A 256 12.84 -10.90 -16.46
C PRO A 256 13.99 -11.10 -15.46
N GLY A 257 13.71 -10.90 -14.19
CA GLY A 257 14.70 -10.98 -13.12
C GLY A 257 14.47 -9.94 -12.01
N SER A 258 15.52 -9.67 -11.26
CA SER A 258 15.49 -8.68 -10.17
C SER A 258 15.74 -7.28 -10.72
N VAL A 259 14.82 -6.37 -10.44
CA VAL A 259 14.86 -4.97 -10.86
C VAL A 259 14.95 -4.07 -9.62
N THR A 260 15.92 -3.20 -9.58
CA THR A 260 15.99 -2.11 -8.60
C THR A 260 15.08 -0.97 -9.05
N VAL A 261 14.10 -0.61 -8.23
CA VAL A 261 13.19 0.51 -8.50
C VAL A 261 13.52 1.65 -7.56
N GLU A 262 14.03 2.74 -8.14
CA GLU A 262 14.38 3.97 -7.43
C GLU A 262 13.18 4.93 -7.38
N MET A 263 12.84 5.39 -6.18
CA MET A 263 11.80 6.39 -5.89
C MET A 263 12.39 7.51 -5.05
N GLU A 264 11.64 8.59 -4.85
CA GLU A 264 12.07 9.70 -4.00
C GLU A 264 12.31 9.26 -2.55
N GLY A 265 11.48 8.35 -2.03
CA GLY A 265 11.60 7.82 -0.67
C GLY A 265 12.67 6.74 -0.50
N GLY A 266 13.25 6.23 -1.59
CA GLY A 266 14.30 5.19 -1.56
C GLY A 266 14.13 4.12 -2.62
N LYS A 267 14.76 2.96 -2.40
CA LYS A 267 14.84 1.87 -3.38
C LYS A 267 14.11 0.63 -2.89
N LEU A 268 13.43 -0.05 -3.80
CA LEU A 268 12.87 -1.39 -3.63
C LEU A 268 13.47 -2.33 -4.66
N SER A 269 13.54 -3.61 -4.33
CA SER A 269 13.84 -4.66 -5.29
C SER A 269 12.53 -5.34 -5.69
N VAL A 270 12.33 -5.50 -6.99
CA VAL A 270 11.16 -6.20 -7.55
C VAL A 270 11.66 -7.29 -8.48
N SER A 271 11.37 -8.54 -8.16
CA SER A 271 11.65 -9.65 -9.06
C SER A 271 10.40 -9.95 -9.89
N VAL A 272 10.58 -10.05 -11.22
CA VAL A 272 9.51 -10.35 -12.18
C VAL A 272 9.94 -11.54 -13.02
N THR A 273 9.12 -12.60 -13.04
CA THR A 273 9.36 -13.78 -13.91
C THR A 273 8.82 -13.54 -15.34
N GLU A 274 9.14 -14.44 -16.28
CA GLU A 274 8.54 -14.44 -17.63
C GLU A 274 7.01 -14.59 -17.59
N ALA A 275 6.49 -15.28 -16.56
CA ALA A 275 5.05 -15.44 -16.33
C ALA A 275 4.43 -14.23 -15.61
N LEU A 276 5.20 -13.17 -15.37
CA LEU A 276 4.79 -11.96 -14.61
C LEU A 276 4.42 -12.25 -13.15
N GLU A 277 5.00 -13.27 -12.54
CA GLU A 277 4.96 -13.43 -11.09
C GLU A 277 5.87 -12.42 -10.44
N VAL A 278 5.41 -11.80 -9.36
CA VAL A 278 6.07 -10.63 -8.77
C VAL A 278 6.40 -10.87 -7.31
N VAL A 279 7.65 -10.61 -6.94
CA VAL A 279 8.10 -10.55 -5.55
C VAL A 279 8.64 -9.16 -5.26
N LEU A 280 8.06 -8.51 -4.28
CA LEU A 280 8.50 -7.21 -3.78
C LEU A 280 9.40 -7.41 -2.56
N ARG A 281 10.58 -6.79 -2.54
CA ARG A 281 11.49 -6.79 -1.39
C ARG A 281 11.94 -5.39 -1.04
N GLY A 282 11.99 -5.10 0.25
CA GLY A 282 12.51 -3.83 0.69
C GLY A 282 12.56 -3.65 2.21
N PRO A 283 13.23 -2.57 2.64
CA PRO A 283 13.45 -2.30 4.05
C PRO A 283 12.18 -1.87 4.77
N VAL A 284 12.15 -2.15 6.06
CA VAL A 284 11.20 -1.59 7.04
C VAL A 284 12.00 -1.09 8.21
N GLU A 285 11.77 0.14 8.61
CA GLU A 285 12.33 0.73 9.82
C GLU A 285 11.27 0.78 10.92
N GLU A 286 11.61 0.26 12.10
CA GLU A 286 10.80 0.40 13.30
C GLU A 286 10.91 1.83 13.82
N VAL A 287 9.78 2.51 14.00
CA VAL A 287 9.73 3.88 14.49
C VAL A 287 9.47 3.91 16.00
N SER A 288 8.42 3.23 16.41
CA SER A 288 8.02 3.21 17.82
C SER A 288 7.07 2.06 18.12
N GLN A 289 6.96 1.74 19.40
CA GLN A 289 5.89 0.93 19.94
C GLN A 289 5.39 1.56 21.24
N GLY A 290 4.13 1.36 21.53
CA GLY A 290 3.54 1.99 22.71
C GLY A 290 2.12 1.52 22.98
N ARG A 291 1.43 2.28 23.80
CA ARG A 291 0.03 2.05 24.15
C ARG A 291 -0.75 3.34 24.08
N LEU A 292 -1.97 3.28 23.55
CA LEU A 292 -2.94 4.36 23.65
C LEU A 292 -3.28 4.60 25.11
N THR A 293 -3.40 5.86 25.52
CA THR A 293 -3.80 6.20 26.88
C THR A 293 -5.26 5.85 27.11
N ARG A 294 -5.63 5.62 28.37
CA ARG A 294 -7.01 5.32 28.74
C ARG A 294 -7.97 6.43 28.31
N ASP A 295 -7.57 7.68 28.45
CA ASP A 295 -8.42 8.82 28.09
C ASP A 295 -8.64 8.91 26.59
N PHE A 296 -7.61 8.61 25.78
CA PHE A 296 -7.75 8.54 24.33
C PHE A 296 -8.70 7.41 23.90
N LEU A 297 -8.61 6.22 24.56
CA LEU A 297 -9.52 5.09 24.31
C LEU A 297 -10.97 5.44 24.67
N VAL A 298 -11.19 6.17 25.78
CA VAL A 298 -12.53 6.68 26.13
C VAL A 298 -13.04 7.63 25.05
N GLY A 299 -12.19 8.52 24.54
CA GLY A 299 -12.52 9.41 23.43
C GLY A 299 -12.89 8.67 22.14
N LEU A 300 -12.21 7.57 21.81
CA LEU A 300 -12.56 6.73 20.66
C LEU A 300 -13.94 6.08 20.81
N ARG A 301 -14.32 5.68 22.02
CA ARG A 301 -15.67 5.12 22.32
C ARG A 301 -16.76 6.17 22.26
N GLY A 302 -16.46 7.39 22.72
CA GLY A 302 -17.41 8.52 22.68
C GLY A 302 -17.61 9.10 21.28
N ALA A 303 -16.69 8.87 20.34
CA ALA A 303 -16.84 9.30 18.94
C ALA A 303 -17.98 8.59 18.20
N LEU A 304 -18.56 7.53 18.80
CA LEU A 304 -19.78 6.88 18.32
C LEU A 304 -21.05 7.65 18.73
N GLY A 305 -20.96 8.68 19.56
CA GLY A 305 -22.14 9.28 20.23
C GLY A 305 -22.23 10.82 20.27
N SER A 306 -21.25 11.61 19.84
CA SER A 306 -21.45 13.08 19.79
C SER A 306 -20.43 13.78 18.87
N THR A 307 -20.93 14.45 17.87
CA THR A 307 -20.36 15.68 17.32
C THR A 307 -19.99 16.58 18.52
N PHE A 308 -18.72 16.91 18.68
CA PHE A 308 -18.32 17.98 19.60
C PHE A 308 -18.98 19.26 19.10
N GLY A 309 -20.14 19.59 19.68
CA GLY A 309 -20.73 20.89 19.56
C GLY A 309 -19.79 21.90 20.20
N LEU A 310 -19.10 22.66 19.34
CA LEU A 310 -18.61 23.97 19.73
C LEU A 310 -19.87 24.77 20.00
N ALA A 311 -20.17 24.96 21.30
CA ALA A 311 -21.12 25.96 21.71
C ALA A 311 -20.63 27.29 21.14
N SER A 312 -21.40 27.84 20.22
CA SER A 312 -21.33 29.25 19.85
C SER A 312 -21.61 30.06 21.15
N THR A 313 -20.56 30.63 21.68
CA THR A 313 -20.72 31.73 22.61
C THR A 313 -21.10 32.98 21.83
N GLU A 314 -22.30 33.47 22.08
CA GLU A 314 -22.76 34.80 21.73
C GLU A 314 -21.76 35.89 22.17
#